data_39c2c04a4cc0eefefbc6435db9d53179
#
_entry.id   39c2c04a4cc0eefefbc6435db9d53179
#
_cell.length_a   1.000
_cell.length_b   1.000
_cell.length_c   1.000
_cell.angle_alpha   90.00
_cell.angle_beta   90.00
_cell.angle_gamma   90.00
#
_symmetry.space_group_name_H-M   'P 1'
#
loop_
_entity.id
_entity.type
_entity.pdbx_description
1 polymer ?
#
loop_
_entity_poly.entity_id
_entity_poly.type
_entity_poly.pdbx_seq_one_letter_code
_entity_poly.pdbx_strand_id
1 'polypeptide(L)'
;RSADLSEQTMAEYITPTNIIFPNVCMIAHLTSYTVIAMWPGDTPGTSTWRHMLLVPEMPSTDAEKAHFDKTVAVLDGITYEREDFWVSEQLQQGVDAGAIKKLVLGKNELMLKVFSDTVDSYLNQTDT
;
A
#
# COMPACT_ATOMS: atom_id res chain seq x y z
N ARG A 1 -14.01 -31.66 8.42
CA ARG A 1 -14.52 -31.54 7.04
C ARG A 1 -13.49 -30.73 6.30
N SER A 2 -12.72 -31.35 5.40
CA SER A 2 -11.93 -30.63 4.41
C SER A 2 -12.92 -29.88 3.52
N ALA A 3 -12.86 -28.55 3.51
CA ALA A 3 -13.59 -27.76 2.53
C ALA A 3 -13.12 -28.20 1.14
N ASP A 4 -14.06 -28.46 0.25
CA ASP A 4 -13.76 -28.76 -1.14
C ASP A 4 -13.20 -27.48 -1.78
N LEU A 5 -11.89 -27.46 -1.99
CA LEU A 5 -11.18 -26.29 -2.54
C LEU A 5 -11.49 -26.08 -4.03
N SER A 6 -12.27 -26.97 -4.66
CA SER A 6 -12.57 -26.91 -6.10
C SER A 6 -13.53 -25.79 -6.49
N GLU A 7 -14.33 -25.25 -5.53
CA GLU A 7 -15.28 -24.18 -5.78
C GLU A 7 -14.81 -22.80 -5.27
N GLN A 8 -13.64 -22.75 -4.63
CA GLN A 8 -13.13 -21.49 -4.07
C GLN A 8 -12.29 -20.75 -5.10
N THR A 9 -12.63 -19.49 -5.35
CA THR A 9 -11.87 -18.67 -6.30
C THR A 9 -10.58 -18.18 -5.65
N MET A 10 -9.52 -18.00 -6.46
CA MET A 10 -8.25 -17.42 -5.99
C MET A 10 -8.46 -16.10 -5.23
N ALA A 11 -9.47 -15.32 -5.60
CA ALA A 11 -9.80 -14.03 -4.97
C ALA A 11 -10.11 -14.15 -3.47
N GLU A 12 -10.53 -15.31 -2.98
CA GLU A 12 -10.83 -15.54 -1.56
C GLU A 12 -9.57 -15.74 -0.70
N TYR A 13 -8.44 -16.02 -1.34
CA TYR A 13 -7.18 -16.34 -0.65
C TYR A 13 -6.07 -15.33 -0.84
N ILE A 14 -6.25 -14.38 -1.74
CA ILE A 14 -5.24 -13.40 -2.05
C ILE A 14 -5.77 -12.00 -1.79
N THR A 15 -4.89 -11.12 -1.39
CA THR A 15 -5.14 -9.68 -1.26
C THR A 15 -4.31 -8.96 -2.31
N PRO A 16 -4.79 -8.83 -3.56
CA PRO A 16 -4.03 -8.23 -4.64
C PRO A 16 -3.70 -6.78 -4.31
N THR A 17 -2.41 -6.46 -4.39
CA THR A 17 -1.92 -5.10 -4.23
C THR A 17 -1.51 -4.57 -5.60
N ASN A 18 -2.06 -3.42 -5.98
CA ASN A 18 -1.81 -2.78 -7.25
C ASN A 18 -1.19 -1.41 -7.02
N ILE A 19 -0.11 -1.11 -7.71
CA ILE A 19 0.47 0.22 -7.75
C ILE A 19 -0.06 0.95 -9.00
N ILE A 20 -0.72 2.06 -8.78
CA ILE A 20 -1.18 2.96 -9.82
C ILE A 20 -0.22 4.15 -9.81
N PHE A 21 0.66 4.16 -10.80
CA PHE A 21 1.68 5.19 -10.94
C PHE A 21 1.06 6.60 -11.00
N PRO A 22 1.64 7.63 -10.36
CA PRO A 22 2.93 7.58 -9.67
C PRO A 22 2.84 7.28 -8.17
N ASN A 23 1.72 7.41 -7.51
CA ASN A 23 1.68 7.55 -6.05
C ASN A 23 0.46 6.91 -5.37
N VAL A 24 -0.25 6.01 -6.05
CA VAL A 24 -1.42 5.35 -5.46
C VAL A 24 -1.18 3.85 -5.33
N CYS A 25 -1.45 3.33 -4.15
CA CYS A 25 -1.54 1.90 -3.88
C CYS A 25 -3.00 1.51 -3.67
N MET A 26 -3.46 0.49 -4.35
CA MET A 26 -4.81 -0.05 -4.21
C MET A 26 -4.73 -1.53 -3.82
N ILE A 27 -5.37 -1.87 -2.71
CA ILE A 27 -5.37 -3.22 -2.14
C ILE A 27 -6.82 -3.74 -2.17
N ALA A 28 -7.03 -4.84 -2.86
CA ALA A 28 -8.34 -5.47 -2.93
C ALA A 28 -8.55 -6.38 -1.72
N HIS A 29 -9.64 -6.16 -0.99
CA HIS A 29 -10.15 -7.04 0.05
C HIS A 29 -11.43 -7.72 -0.44
N LEU A 30 -11.90 -8.73 0.27
CA LEU A 30 -13.08 -9.50 -0.12
C LEU A 30 -14.34 -8.61 -0.32
N THR A 31 -14.51 -7.59 0.52
CA THR A 31 -15.71 -6.75 0.56
C THR A 31 -15.45 -5.25 0.36
N SER A 32 -14.19 -4.87 0.12
CA SER A 32 -13.80 -3.45 0.05
C SER A 32 -12.48 -3.29 -0.70
N TYR A 33 -12.12 -2.04 -0.99
CA TYR A 33 -10.79 -1.67 -1.45
C TYR A 33 -10.16 -0.66 -0.49
N THR A 34 -8.92 -0.91 -0.11
CA THR A 34 -8.07 0.12 0.48
C THR A 34 -7.37 0.87 -0.63
N VAL A 35 -7.45 2.19 -0.60
CA VAL A 35 -6.71 3.08 -1.50
C VAL A 35 -5.84 4.00 -0.66
N ILE A 36 -4.54 3.99 -0.94
CA ILE A 36 -3.56 4.82 -0.27
C ILE A 36 -2.94 5.75 -1.31
N ALA A 37 -3.14 7.04 -1.16
CA ALA A 37 -2.47 8.06 -1.97
C ALA A 37 -1.32 8.66 -1.16
N MET A 38 -0.10 8.57 -1.70
CA MET A 38 1.14 9.03 -1.06
C MET A 38 1.62 10.30 -1.74
N TRP A 39 1.77 11.37 -0.98
CA TRP A 39 2.20 12.68 -1.49
C TRP A 39 3.54 13.08 -0.87
N PRO A 40 4.42 13.75 -1.62
CA PRO A 40 5.63 14.33 -1.05
C PRO A 40 5.30 15.25 0.12
N GLY A 41 6.12 15.20 1.16
CA GLY A 41 6.12 16.20 2.22
C GLY A 41 7.02 17.39 1.91
N ASP A 42 7.33 18.17 2.92
CA ASP A 42 8.14 19.39 2.78
C ASP A 42 9.62 19.09 2.48
N THR A 43 10.07 17.87 2.75
CA THR A 43 11.44 17.42 2.49
C THR A 43 11.43 16.07 1.80
N PRO A 44 12.52 15.68 1.10
CA PRO A 44 12.62 14.35 0.46
C PRO A 44 12.44 13.17 1.42
N GLY A 45 12.72 13.37 2.72
CA GLY A 45 12.55 12.35 3.75
C GLY A 45 11.16 12.29 4.39
N THR A 46 10.20 13.06 3.88
CA THR A 46 8.85 13.10 4.44
C THR A 46 7.78 12.88 3.38
N SER A 47 6.67 12.25 3.78
CA SER A 47 5.51 12.04 2.92
C SER A 47 4.21 12.14 3.71
N THR A 48 3.14 12.45 3.02
CA THR A 48 1.77 12.43 3.56
C THR A 48 0.99 11.31 2.89
N TRP A 49 0.37 10.47 3.68
CA TRP A 49 -0.44 9.37 3.20
C TRP A 49 -1.91 9.65 3.48
N ARG A 50 -2.73 9.50 2.46
CA ARG A 50 -4.18 9.56 2.58
C ARG A 50 -4.74 8.17 2.35
N HIS A 51 -5.33 7.60 3.39
CA HIS A 51 -6.01 6.32 3.34
C HIS A 51 -7.52 6.53 3.10
N MET A 52 -8.08 5.70 2.22
CA MET A 52 -9.51 5.65 1.91
C MET A 52 -9.93 4.19 1.85
N LEU A 53 -11.05 3.86 2.50
CA LEU A 53 -11.73 2.58 2.34
C LEU A 53 -12.90 2.75 1.39
N LEU A 54 -12.84 2.10 0.23
CA LEU A 54 -13.92 2.09 -0.74
C LEU A 54 -14.79 0.85 -0.52
N VAL A 55 -16.08 1.04 -0.41
CA VAL A 55 -17.07 -0.01 -0.21
C VAL A 55 -18.05 -0.01 -1.39
N PRO A 56 -18.63 -1.17 -1.77
CA PRO A 56 -19.53 -1.26 -2.91
C PRO A 56 -20.78 -0.40 -2.75
N GLU A 57 -21.30 -0.33 -1.52
CA GLU A 57 -22.48 0.43 -1.17
C GLU A 57 -22.25 1.15 0.17
N MET A 58 -22.86 2.31 0.34
CA MET A 58 -22.80 3.03 1.60
C MET A 58 -23.48 2.22 2.70
N PRO A 59 -22.86 2.08 3.90
CA PRO A 59 -23.48 1.34 4.99
C PRO A 59 -24.82 1.95 5.36
N SER A 60 -25.84 1.11 5.37
CA SER A 60 -27.24 1.50 5.62
C SER A 60 -27.68 1.29 7.05
N THR A 61 -26.92 0.50 7.83
CA THR A 61 -27.19 0.19 9.23
C THR A 61 -26.01 0.60 10.13
N ASP A 62 -26.28 0.84 11.40
CA ASP A 62 -25.25 1.13 12.40
C ASP A 62 -24.24 -0.04 12.54
N ALA A 63 -24.69 -1.27 12.37
CA ALA A 63 -23.83 -2.44 12.42
C ALA A 63 -22.84 -2.48 11.25
N GLU A 64 -23.30 -2.20 10.04
CA GLU A 64 -22.44 -2.09 8.84
C GLU A 64 -21.44 -0.94 8.98
N LYS A 65 -21.91 0.22 9.44
CA LYS A 65 -21.05 1.36 9.71
C LYS A 65 -19.96 1.02 10.72
N ALA A 66 -20.32 0.42 11.84
CA ALA A 66 -19.38 0.01 12.88
C ALA A 66 -18.36 -1.04 12.38
N HIS A 67 -18.77 -1.94 11.46
CA HIS A 67 -17.87 -2.88 10.82
C HIS A 67 -16.78 -2.17 10.01
N PHE A 68 -17.14 -1.23 9.15
CA PHE A 68 -16.17 -0.51 8.33
C PHE A 68 -15.32 0.48 9.16
N ASP A 69 -15.91 1.16 10.14
CA ASP A 69 -15.17 2.02 11.07
C ASP A 69 -14.09 1.22 11.83
N LYS A 70 -14.44 0.00 12.26
CA LYS A 70 -13.48 -0.91 12.91
C LYS A 70 -12.38 -1.36 11.93
N THR A 71 -12.73 -1.65 10.69
CA THR A 71 -11.77 -2.04 9.65
C THR A 71 -10.75 -0.93 9.42
N VAL A 72 -11.21 0.32 9.25
CA VAL A 72 -10.33 1.48 9.11
C VAL A 72 -9.44 1.65 10.34
N ALA A 73 -10.01 1.57 11.56
CA ALA A 73 -9.24 1.74 12.79
C ALA A 73 -8.15 0.67 12.97
N VAL A 74 -8.39 -0.57 12.53
CA VAL A 74 -7.39 -1.65 12.56
C VAL A 74 -6.29 -1.39 11.52
N LEU A 75 -6.66 -1.03 10.30
CA LEU A 75 -5.69 -0.75 9.25
C LEU A 75 -4.80 0.44 9.62
N ASP A 76 -5.39 1.56 10.03
CA ASP A 76 -4.63 2.77 10.38
C ASP A 76 -3.78 2.57 11.64
N GLY A 77 -4.40 2.10 12.73
CA GLY A 77 -3.73 2.09 14.04
C GLY A 77 -2.80 0.89 14.28
N ILE A 78 -2.95 -0.20 13.54
CA ILE A 78 -2.12 -1.40 13.71
C ILE A 78 -1.23 -1.61 12.49
N THR A 79 -1.81 -1.82 11.32
CA THR A 79 -1.05 -2.18 10.13
C THR A 79 -0.16 -1.04 9.66
N TYR A 80 -0.74 0.15 9.46
CA TYR A 80 0.07 1.27 8.93
C TYR A 80 0.92 1.92 10.01
N GLU A 81 0.34 2.34 11.13
CA GLU A 81 1.08 3.12 12.13
C GLU A 81 2.19 2.30 12.81
N ARG A 82 1.88 1.08 13.25
CA ARG A 82 2.82 0.29 14.06
C ARG A 82 3.77 -0.59 13.26
N GLU A 83 3.40 -0.92 12.01
CA GLU A 83 4.20 -1.79 11.14
C GLU A 83 4.81 -0.97 10.00
N ASP A 84 4.02 -0.54 9.02
CA ASP A 84 4.52 0.05 7.79
C ASP A 84 5.21 1.40 7.99
N PHE A 85 4.63 2.29 8.77
CA PHE A 85 5.22 3.62 9.02
C PHE A 85 6.48 3.50 9.86
N TRP A 86 6.44 2.67 10.90
CA TRP A 86 7.62 2.44 11.72
C TRP A 86 8.80 1.91 10.89
N VAL A 87 8.57 0.91 10.03
CA VAL A 87 9.61 0.36 9.14
C VAL A 87 10.09 1.42 8.16
N SER A 88 9.18 2.20 7.56
CA SER A 88 9.53 3.27 6.62
C SER A 88 10.38 4.36 7.26
N GLU A 89 10.04 4.76 8.50
CA GLU A 89 10.82 5.73 9.27
C GLU A 89 12.22 5.21 9.62
N GLN A 90 12.36 3.92 10.01
CA GLN A 90 13.66 3.31 10.27
C GLN A 90 14.50 3.23 8.99
N LEU A 91 13.88 2.90 7.86
CA LEU A 91 14.55 2.89 6.56
C LEU A 91 15.06 4.29 6.19
N GLN A 92 14.24 5.32 6.36
CA GLN A 92 14.62 6.71 6.10
C GLN A 92 15.80 7.16 6.96
N GLN A 93 15.79 6.84 8.25
CA GLN A 93 16.93 7.12 9.12
C GLN A 93 18.23 6.44 8.64
N GLY A 94 18.13 5.20 8.15
CA GLY A 94 19.26 4.48 7.56
C GLY A 94 19.80 5.14 6.27
N VAL A 95 18.91 5.68 5.46
CA VAL A 95 19.27 6.46 4.25
C VAL A 95 19.92 7.77 4.62
N ASP A 96 19.35 8.54 5.53
CA ASP A 96 19.86 9.84 5.99
C ASP A 96 21.25 9.72 6.65
N ALA A 97 21.46 8.65 7.40
CA ALA A 97 22.77 8.33 8.00
C ALA A 97 23.81 7.84 6.97
N GLY A 98 23.41 7.63 5.69
CA GLY A 98 24.29 7.10 4.66
C GLY A 98 24.65 5.62 4.82
N ALA A 99 23.97 4.92 5.73
CA ALA A 99 24.18 3.48 5.96
C ALA A 99 23.56 2.63 4.83
N ILE A 100 22.44 3.08 4.27
CA ILE A 100 21.74 2.41 3.19
C ILE A 100 22.03 3.17 1.88
N LYS A 101 22.84 2.57 1.03
CA LYS A 101 23.22 3.14 -0.29
C LYS A 101 22.52 2.46 -1.45
N LYS A 102 21.99 1.27 -1.26
CA LYS A 102 21.31 0.47 -2.29
C LYS A 102 20.25 -0.40 -1.63
N LEU A 103 19.12 -0.50 -2.29
CA LEU A 103 18.09 -1.48 -1.95
C LEU A 103 18.33 -2.74 -2.78
N VAL A 104 18.19 -3.90 -2.14
CA VAL A 104 18.29 -5.20 -2.80
C VAL A 104 16.88 -5.73 -2.97
N LEU A 105 16.45 -5.88 -4.21
CA LEU A 105 15.13 -6.42 -4.53
C LEU A 105 15.19 -7.95 -4.58
N GLY A 106 14.21 -8.60 -3.99
CA GLY A 106 14.00 -10.04 -4.07
C GLY A 106 13.45 -10.46 -5.45
N LYS A 107 13.53 -11.75 -5.76
CA LYS A 107 13.03 -12.30 -7.05
C LYS A 107 11.54 -12.04 -7.29
N ASN A 108 10.75 -11.94 -6.24
CA ASN A 108 9.30 -11.72 -6.30
C ASN A 108 8.91 -10.23 -6.33
N GLU A 109 9.90 -9.34 -6.27
CA GLU A 109 9.69 -7.88 -6.21
C GLU A 109 9.87 -7.21 -7.58
N LEU A 110 9.60 -7.92 -8.66
CA LEU A 110 9.74 -7.40 -10.03
C LEU A 110 8.97 -6.10 -10.25
N MET A 111 7.81 -5.94 -9.62
CA MET A 111 6.99 -4.72 -9.78
C MET A 111 7.66 -3.49 -9.17
N LEU A 112 8.47 -3.65 -8.12
CA LEU A 112 9.26 -2.54 -7.58
C LEU A 112 10.34 -2.09 -8.57
N LYS A 113 10.94 -3.04 -9.31
CA LYS A 113 11.86 -2.69 -10.39
C LYS A 113 11.17 -1.93 -11.52
N VAL A 114 10.01 -2.40 -11.96
CA VAL A 114 9.21 -1.72 -12.99
C VAL A 114 8.86 -0.30 -12.55
N PHE A 115 8.46 -0.12 -11.29
CA PHE A 115 8.18 1.19 -10.72
C PHE A 115 9.41 2.11 -10.77
N SER A 116 10.57 1.62 -10.30
CA SER A 116 11.83 2.38 -10.31
C SER A 116 12.27 2.76 -11.73
N ASP A 117 12.24 1.81 -12.67
CA ASP A 117 12.58 2.07 -14.07
C ASP A 117 11.63 3.12 -14.70
N THR A 118 10.37 3.12 -14.31
CA THR A 118 9.39 4.11 -14.77
C THR A 118 9.72 5.50 -14.23
N VAL A 119 10.03 5.62 -12.93
CA VAL A 119 10.48 6.89 -12.34
C VAL A 119 11.70 7.41 -13.06
N ASP A 120 12.72 6.58 -13.26
CA ASP A 120 13.96 6.96 -13.97
C ASP A 120 13.68 7.44 -15.40
N SER A 121 12.72 6.81 -16.10
CA SER A 121 12.35 7.24 -17.45
C SER A 121 11.75 8.65 -17.49
N TYR A 122 10.96 9.02 -16.47
CA TYR A 122 10.40 10.37 -16.35
C TYR A 122 11.48 11.41 -16.00
N LEU A 123 12.37 11.07 -15.07
CA LEU A 123 13.46 11.97 -14.69
C LEU A 123 14.40 12.27 -15.86
N ASN A 124 14.69 11.27 -16.69
CA ASN A 124 15.56 11.45 -17.85
C ASN A 124 14.90 12.19 -19.03
N GLN A 125 13.56 12.36 -19.04
CA GLN A 125 12.85 13.14 -20.07
C GLN A 125 12.86 14.64 -19.82
N THR A 126 13.19 15.09 -18.61
CA THR A 126 13.17 16.52 -18.23
C THR A 126 14.46 17.26 -18.61
N ASP A 127 15.48 16.57 -19.11
CA ASP A 127 16.78 17.14 -19.49
C ASP A 127 16.89 17.45 -21.01
N THR A 128 15.76 17.46 -21.74
CA THR A 128 15.68 17.85 -23.15
C THR A 128 14.80 19.07 -23.35
#